data_bca343f8a129e0310269843ae26ad06e
#
_entry.id   bca343f8a129e0310269843ae26ad06e
#
_cell.length_a   1.000
_cell.length_b   1.000
_cell.length_c   1.000
_cell.angle_alpha   90.00
_cell.angle_beta   90.00
_cell.angle_gamma   90.00
#
_symmetry.space_group_name_H-M   'P 1'
#
loop_
_entity.id
_entity.type
_entity.pdbx_description
1 polymer ?
#
loop_
_entity_poly.entity_id
_entity_poly.type
_entity_poly.pdbx_seq_one_letter_code
_entity_poly.pdbx_strand_id
1 'polypeptide(L)'
;MADLRKEIEKRRTFAIISHPDAGKTTLTEKFLLYGGAINLAGSVKGKATARHAVSDWMEIEKERGISVTSSVLQFNYGGYCINILDTPGHQDFSEDTYRTLMAADSAVMVIDASKGVEAQTRKLFKVCVMRHIPIFTFINKMDRDANDTFDLLDEIEKELGIATCPVNWPIGSGKNFKGVYDRNTKQVMTFSDTLKGTKEGEEHIFDLSNEDLRQEIGEEALAQLEEEIELLDGASAEFDMDLVSKGELSPVFFGSALTNFGVETFLQHFLQMTSSPLPRNSDQGEIDPFSEDFSAFVFKIQANMNKAHRDRIAFMRICSGKFTAGMEVMHIQGGRKLKLSQPQQMMAQERKIVEEAYAGDIIGVFDPGIFSIGDTISTSPDKFAFEGIPTFAPEHFAKVHQIDTMKRKQFVKGINQIAQEGAIQIFQEYNTGMEEIIVGVVGVLQFDVLKYRLENEYNVEIRLEPMPHEHIRWIANKDEIDVEKISGTSDMKKIQDLKGNPLLLFVNSWSVGMTLDRNEGLKLEEFGRN
;
A
#
# COMPACT_ATOMS: atom_id res chain seq x y z
N MET A 1 -5.38 -21.66 -23.42
CA MET A 1 -5.29 -22.16 -22.01
C MET A 1 -3.85 -22.31 -21.51
N ALA A 2 -2.98 -23.12 -22.10
CA ALA A 2 -1.61 -23.31 -21.56
C ALA A 2 -0.76 -22.03 -21.55
N ASP A 3 -0.94 -21.14 -22.50
CA ASP A 3 -0.22 -19.86 -22.59
C ASP A 3 -0.75 -18.84 -21.56
N LEU A 4 -2.07 -18.75 -21.39
CA LEU A 4 -2.70 -17.90 -20.37
C LEU A 4 -2.21 -18.27 -18.96
N ARG A 5 -2.22 -19.56 -18.63
CA ARG A 5 -1.79 -20.04 -17.32
C ARG A 5 -0.34 -19.70 -17.03
N LYS A 6 0.57 -19.93 -17.99
CA LYS A 6 2.00 -19.58 -17.85
C LYS A 6 2.21 -18.09 -17.63
N GLU A 7 1.45 -17.26 -18.34
CA GLU A 7 1.56 -15.81 -18.18
C GLU A 7 1.09 -15.36 -16.79
N ILE A 8 0.00 -15.93 -16.27
CA ILE A 8 -0.49 -15.60 -14.92
C ILE A 8 0.49 -16.11 -13.85
N GLU A 9 1.00 -17.32 -13.99
CA GLU A 9 1.96 -17.92 -13.03
C GLU A 9 3.26 -17.13 -12.86
N LYS A 10 3.67 -16.35 -13.86
CA LYS A 10 4.85 -15.47 -13.77
C LYS A 10 4.62 -14.20 -12.96
N ARG A 11 3.38 -13.81 -12.66
CA ARG A 11 3.07 -12.53 -12.03
C ARG A 11 3.26 -12.60 -10.53
N ARG A 12 3.87 -11.54 -10.01
CA ARG A 12 4.05 -11.31 -8.58
C ARG A 12 3.65 -9.89 -8.28
N THR A 13 2.61 -9.71 -7.47
CA THR A 13 2.09 -8.40 -7.12
C THR A 13 2.09 -8.24 -5.62
N PHE A 14 2.94 -7.37 -5.13
CA PHE A 14 3.10 -7.18 -3.70
C PHE A 14 3.16 -5.70 -3.32
N ALA A 15 2.75 -5.42 -2.10
CA ALA A 15 2.88 -4.11 -1.50
C ALA A 15 4.10 -4.06 -0.58
N ILE A 16 4.71 -2.89 -0.45
CA ILE A 16 5.76 -2.65 0.53
C ILE A 16 5.17 -1.78 1.64
N ILE A 17 5.19 -2.29 2.87
CA ILE A 17 4.68 -1.62 4.05
C ILE A 17 5.79 -1.37 5.06
N SER A 18 5.73 -0.23 5.74
CA SER A 18 6.71 0.10 6.78
C SER A 18 6.26 1.28 7.64
N HIS A 19 6.94 1.47 8.76
CA HIS A 19 6.97 2.76 9.41
C HIS A 19 7.74 3.80 8.55
N PRO A 20 7.44 5.11 8.65
CA PRO A 20 8.25 6.15 8.01
C PRO A 20 9.74 5.98 8.33
N ASP A 21 10.59 6.26 7.35
CA ASP A 21 12.05 6.17 7.46
C ASP A 21 12.65 4.76 7.66
N ALA A 22 11.89 3.68 7.67
CA ALA A 22 12.43 2.32 7.72
C ALA A 22 13.24 1.92 6.47
N GLY A 23 13.16 2.71 5.40
CA GLY A 23 13.92 2.51 4.15
C GLY A 23 13.13 1.87 3.03
N LYS A 24 11.79 1.95 3.08
CA LYS A 24 10.87 1.43 2.06
C LYS A 24 11.23 1.94 0.65
N THR A 25 11.28 3.25 0.45
CA THR A 25 11.58 3.86 -0.84
C THR A 25 12.95 3.46 -1.37
N THR A 26 13.95 3.35 -0.47
CA THR A 26 15.29 2.86 -0.85
C THR A 26 15.22 1.42 -1.34
N LEU A 27 14.48 0.55 -0.65
CA LEU A 27 14.32 -0.86 -1.05
C LEU A 27 13.60 -0.97 -2.40
N THR A 28 12.53 -0.19 -2.63
CA THR A 28 11.82 -0.12 -3.91
C THR A 28 12.76 0.27 -5.05
N GLU A 29 13.60 1.31 -4.86
CA GLU A 29 14.58 1.71 -5.87
C GLU A 29 15.62 0.63 -6.17
N LYS A 30 16.00 -0.16 -5.17
CA LYS A 30 16.92 -1.28 -5.38
C LYS A 30 16.30 -2.41 -6.21
N PHE A 31 15.04 -2.73 -5.97
CA PHE A 31 14.32 -3.70 -6.81
C PHE A 31 14.24 -3.24 -8.27
N LEU A 32 14.00 -1.95 -8.50
CA LEU A 32 14.01 -1.38 -9.85
C LEU A 32 15.42 -1.40 -10.48
N LEU A 33 16.47 -1.23 -9.69
CA LEU A 33 17.85 -1.32 -10.15
C LEU A 33 18.18 -2.75 -10.61
N TYR A 34 17.90 -3.76 -9.78
CA TYR A 34 18.11 -5.16 -10.13
C TYR A 34 17.24 -5.62 -11.30
N GLY A 35 16.05 -5.06 -11.43
CA GLY A 35 15.18 -5.28 -12.59
C GLY A 35 15.61 -4.55 -13.86
N GLY A 36 16.71 -3.79 -13.82
CA GLY A 36 17.18 -2.99 -14.96
C GLY A 36 16.23 -1.85 -15.39
N ALA A 37 15.22 -1.55 -14.56
CA ALA A 37 14.26 -0.50 -14.83
C ALA A 37 14.84 0.91 -14.60
N ILE A 38 15.87 1.02 -13.78
CA ILE A 38 16.67 2.23 -13.55
C ILE A 38 18.17 1.89 -13.60
N ASN A 39 18.98 2.83 -14.09
CA ASN A 39 20.44 2.62 -14.22
C ASN A 39 21.22 3.02 -12.96
N LEU A 40 20.64 3.79 -12.08
CA LEU A 40 21.24 4.31 -10.86
C LEU A 40 20.17 4.54 -9.81
N ALA A 41 20.28 3.90 -8.65
CA ALA A 41 19.44 4.23 -7.51
C ALA A 41 19.88 5.58 -6.90
N GLY A 42 18.93 6.47 -6.64
CA GLY A 42 19.18 7.73 -5.95
C GLY A 42 19.40 7.49 -4.46
N SER A 43 20.33 8.22 -3.84
CA SER A 43 20.35 8.24 -2.38
C SER A 43 19.25 9.17 -1.88
N VAL A 44 18.27 8.64 -1.17
CA VAL A 44 17.10 9.37 -0.61
C VAL A 44 17.48 10.36 0.50
N LYS A 45 18.75 10.66 0.72
CA LYS A 45 19.17 11.61 1.77
C LYS A 45 19.23 13.04 1.27
N GLY A 46 18.28 13.80 1.79
CA GLY A 46 18.09 15.22 1.57
C GLY A 46 19.33 16.10 1.71
N LYS A 47 19.55 16.86 0.69
CA LYS A 47 19.88 18.28 0.62
C LYS A 47 19.68 18.70 -0.83
N ALA A 48 19.27 19.90 -1.09
CA ALA A 48 18.80 20.59 -2.30
C ALA A 48 19.35 20.21 -3.71
N THR A 49 20.04 19.11 -3.89
CA THR A 49 20.58 18.59 -5.17
C THR A 49 20.32 17.09 -5.38
N ALA A 50 19.59 16.42 -4.47
CA ALA A 50 19.29 15.00 -4.58
C ALA A 50 18.21 14.75 -5.63
N ARG A 51 18.38 13.74 -6.49
CA ARG A 51 17.30 13.19 -7.32
C ARG A 51 16.22 12.65 -6.38
N HIS A 52 14.97 13.04 -6.64
CA HIS A 52 13.82 12.52 -5.89
C HIS A 52 13.57 11.05 -6.24
N ALA A 53 12.93 10.33 -5.33
CA ALA A 53 12.54 8.94 -5.56
C ALA A 53 11.66 8.81 -6.81
N VAL A 54 11.80 7.69 -7.51
CA VAL A 54 10.98 7.39 -8.71
C VAL A 54 9.49 7.34 -8.38
N SER A 55 9.15 6.96 -7.14
CA SER A 55 7.79 6.89 -6.62
C SER A 55 7.17 8.24 -6.31
N ASP A 56 7.97 9.28 -6.02
CA ASP A 56 7.50 10.59 -5.59
C ASP A 56 7.29 11.51 -6.81
N TRP A 57 6.07 11.60 -7.28
CA TRP A 57 5.75 12.37 -8.48
C TRP A 57 5.10 13.74 -8.18
N MET A 58 4.46 13.91 -7.01
CA MET A 58 3.86 15.18 -6.60
C MET A 58 4.93 16.16 -6.09
N GLU A 59 4.78 17.45 -6.40
CA GLU A 59 5.71 18.47 -5.89
C GLU A 59 5.69 18.55 -4.36
N ILE A 60 4.53 18.39 -3.73
CA ILE A 60 4.41 18.38 -2.27
C ILE A 60 5.16 17.21 -1.62
N GLU A 61 5.22 16.04 -2.29
CA GLU A 61 6.03 14.90 -1.85
C GLU A 61 7.52 15.25 -1.87
N LYS A 62 7.95 15.89 -2.95
CA LYS A 62 9.35 16.33 -3.14
C LYS A 62 9.77 17.41 -2.16
N GLU A 63 8.90 18.37 -1.89
CA GLU A 63 9.16 19.46 -0.96
C GLU A 63 9.23 18.98 0.50
N ARG A 64 8.37 18.05 0.88
CA ARG A 64 8.28 17.53 2.25
C ARG A 64 9.12 16.29 2.50
N GLY A 65 9.57 15.60 1.44
CA GLY A 65 10.34 14.34 1.53
C GLY A 65 9.54 13.17 2.09
N ILE A 66 8.22 13.18 1.91
CA ILE A 66 7.30 12.10 2.33
C ILE A 66 6.41 11.69 1.17
N SER A 67 6.19 10.40 0.98
CA SER A 67 5.23 9.89 0.02
C SER A 67 3.81 10.09 0.55
N VAL A 68 2.97 10.73 -0.26
CA VAL A 68 1.57 11.07 0.05
C VAL A 68 0.61 10.09 -0.60
N THR A 69 0.97 9.59 -1.80
CA THR A 69 0.14 8.67 -2.58
C THR A 69 0.89 7.39 -2.88
N SER A 70 0.15 6.29 -3.00
CA SER A 70 0.72 5.02 -3.48
C SER A 70 1.12 5.13 -4.95
N SER A 71 2.20 4.49 -5.32
CA SER A 71 2.61 4.34 -6.72
C SER A 71 2.65 2.86 -7.13
N VAL A 72 2.42 2.64 -8.43
CA VAL A 72 2.47 1.31 -9.04
C VAL A 72 3.68 1.27 -9.96
N LEU A 73 4.55 0.31 -9.75
CA LEU A 73 5.78 0.13 -10.51
C LEU A 73 5.83 -1.29 -11.05
N GLN A 74 6.22 -1.44 -12.32
CA GLN A 74 6.32 -2.76 -12.95
C GLN A 74 7.69 -2.94 -13.59
N PHE A 75 8.24 -4.14 -13.47
CA PHE A 75 9.47 -4.58 -14.14
C PHE A 75 9.54 -6.10 -14.25
N ASN A 76 10.50 -6.61 -15.04
CA ASN A 76 10.76 -8.04 -15.16
C ASN A 76 12.08 -8.39 -14.49
N TYR A 77 12.11 -9.49 -13.74
CA TYR A 77 13.31 -10.03 -13.12
C TYR A 77 13.21 -11.54 -12.96
N GLY A 78 14.27 -12.28 -13.27
CA GLY A 78 14.34 -13.74 -13.06
C GLY A 78 13.23 -14.56 -13.76
N GLY A 79 12.65 -14.06 -14.86
CA GLY A 79 11.52 -14.68 -15.56
C GLY A 79 10.13 -14.33 -15.00
N TYR A 80 10.07 -13.54 -13.94
CA TYR A 80 8.84 -13.04 -13.34
C TYR A 80 8.47 -11.65 -13.87
N CYS A 81 7.18 -11.36 -13.93
CA CYS A 81 6.63 -10.03 -14.13
C CYS A 81 6.19 -9.49 -12.75
N ILE A 82 6.85 -8.45 -12.30
CA ILE A 82 6.74 -7.96 -10.93
C ILE A 82 5.97 -6.64 -10.93
N ASN A 83 4.94 -6.57 -10.10
CA ASN A 83 4.18 -5.36 -9.81
C ASN A 83 4.41 -4.96 -8.35
N ILE A 84 5.07 -3.84 -8.12
CA ILE A 84 5.26 -3.26 -6.79
C ILE A 84 4.20 -2.19 -6.56
N LEU A 85 3.52 -2.31 -5.43
CA LEU A 85 2.63 -1.31 -4.89
C LEU A 85 3.39 -0.58 -3.76
N ASP A 86 3.99 0.55 -4.09
CA ASP A 86 4.70 1.37 -3.11
C ASP A 86 3.71 2.24 -2.35
N THR A 87 3.54 1.97 -1.05
CA THR A 87 2.51 2.62 -0.21
C THR A 87 3.07 3.83 0.54
N PRO A 88 2.26 4.85 0.89
CA PRO A 88 2.69 5.89 1.80
C PRO A 88 3.12 5.31 3.16
N GLY A 89 4.27 5.78 3.69
CA GLY A 89 4.74 5.36 5.02
C GLY A 89 4.04 6.09 6.16
N HIS A 90 3.52 7.29 5.92
CA HIS A 90 2.95 8.14 6.97
C HIS A 90 1.53 7.71 7.35
N GLN A 91 1.23 7.72 8.66
CA GLN A 91 -0.07 7.27 9.18
C GLN A 91 -1.28 8.05 8.65
N ASP A 92 -1.09 9.32 8.30
CA ASP A 92 -2.15 10.18 7.78
C ASP A 92 -2.70 9.70 6.43
N PHE A 93 -1.96 8.83 5.72
CA PHE A 93 -2.33 8.27 4.42
C PHE A 93 -2.67 6.77 4.51
N SER A 94 -3.04 6.29 5.69
CA SER A 94 -3.37 4.86 5.94
C SER A 94 -4.48 4.34 5.03
N GLU A 95 -5.45 5.18 4.67
CA GLU A 95 -6.56 4.79 3.80
C GLU A 95 -6.09 4.45 2.37
N ASP A 96 -5.17 5.24 1.80
CA ASP A 96 -4.57 4.92 0.50
C ASP A 96 -3.73 3.64 0.56
N THR A 97 -2.98 3.46 1.65
CA THR A 97 -2.24 2.23 1.91
C THR A 97 -3.16 1.01 1.98
N TYR A 98 -4.27 1.12 2.70
CA TYR A 98 -5.25 0.02 2.81
C TYR A 98 -5.83 -0.35 1.45
N ARG A 99 -6.30 0.63 0.66
CA ARG A 99 -6.84 0.38 -0.69
C ARG A 99 -5.81 -0.30 -1.60
N THR A 100 -4.57 0.13 -1.49
CA THR A 100 -3.46 -0.42 -2.25
C THR A 100 -3.16 -1.87 -1.84
N LEU A 101 -3.21 -2.18 -0.54
CA LEU A 101 -3.09 -3.55 -0.04
C LEU A 101 -4.19 -4.48 -0.57
N MET A 102 -5.38 -3.95 -0.86
CA MET A 102 -6.45 -4.72 -1.50
C MET A 102 -6.08 -5.25 -2.89
N ALA A 103 -5.14 -4.61 -3.57
CA ALA A 103 -4.67 -5.01 -4.89
C ALA A 103 -3.43 -5.92 -4.85
N ALA A 104 -2.87 -6.18 -3.67
CA ALA A 104 -1.68 -7.01 -3.48
C ALA A 104 -2.03 -8.49 -3.23
N ASP A 105 -1.14 -9.40 -3.64
CA ASP A 105 -1.20 -10.83 -3.32
C ASP A 105 -0.27 -11.20 -2.15
N SER A 106 0.69 -10.33 -1.83
CA SER A 106 1.58 -10.46 -0.68
C SER A 106 2.08 -9.08 -0.23
N ALA A 107 2.71 -9.01 0.93
CA ALA A 107 3.29 -7.80 1.46
C ALA A 107 4.74 -8.02 1.92
N VAL A 108 5.59 -7.05 1.65
CA VAL A 108 6.93 -6.94 2.22
C VAL A 108 6.89 -5.92 3.35
N MET A 109 7.06 -6.39 4.57
CA MET A 109 7.14 -5.56 5.75
C MET A 109 8.59 -5.17 6.03
N VAL A 110 8.89 -3.87 5.96
CA VAL A 110 10.25 -3.36 6.20
C VAL A 110 10.35 -2.84 7.62
N ILE A 111 11.31 -3.37 8.38
CA ILE A 111 11.60 -3.01 9.77
C ILE A 111 13.00 -2.39 9.84
N ASP A 112 13.17 -1.31 10.59
CA ASP A 112 14.46 -0.72 10.92
C ASP A 112 15.13 -1.55 12.03
N ALA A 113 16.28 -2.15 11.75
CA ALA A 113 17.01 -3.00 12.70
C ALA A 113 17.38 -2.30 14.01
N SER A 114 17.50 -0.97 14.02
CA SER A 114 17.80 -0.20 15.22
C SER A 114 16.59 0.18 16.05
N LYS A 115 15.36 0.06 15.49
CA LYS A 115 14.13 0.51 16.13
C LYS A 115 13.13 -0.60 16.42
N GLY A 116 13.20 -1.73 15.70
CA GLY A 116 12.26 -2.83 15.82
C GLY A 116 10.87 -2.52 15.29
N VAL A 117 9.84 -3.06 15.93
CA VAL A 117 8.43 -2.94 15.51
C VAL A 117 7.83 -1.61 15.96
N GLU A 118 7.62 -0.71 15.03
CA GLU A 118 7.08 0.62 15.28
C GLU A 118 5.54 0.69 15.10
N ALA A 119 4.90 1.75 15.60
CA ALA A 119 3.44 1.86 15.67
C ALA A 119 2.71 1.70 14.32
N GLN A 120 3.26 2.29 13.24
CA GLN A 120 2.65 2.17 11.91
C GLN A 120 2.79 0.75 11.36
N THR A 121 3.89 0.07 11.61
CA THR A 121 4.10 -1.34 11.26
C THR A 121 3.01 -2.22 11.86
N ARG A 122 2.69 -2.03 13.16
CA ARG A 122 1.60 -2.79 13.82
C ARG A 122 0.24 -2.55 13.18
N LYS A 123 -0.08 -1.31 12.82
CA LYS A 123 -1.36 -0.97 12.16
C LYS A 123 -1.47 -1.66 10.79
N LEU A 124 -0.43 -1.56 9.97
CA LEU A 124 -0.42 -2.13 8.62
C LEU A 124 -0.39 -3.66 8.64
N PHE A 125 0.34 -4.25 9.59
CA PHE A 125 0.34 -5.69 9.81
C PHE A 125 -1.07 -6.22 10.09
N LYS A 126 -1.84 -5.58 10.99
CA LYS A 126 -3.23 -5.96 11.28
C LYS A 126 -4.10 -5.95 10.03
N VAL A 127 -3.90 -4.98 9.14
CA VAL A 127 -4.62 -4.90 7.86
C VAL A 127 -4.29 -6.11 6.98
N CYS A 128 -3.02 -6.48 6.86
CA CYS A 128 -2.59 -7.64 6.09
C CYS A 128 -3.22 -8.95 6.64
N VAL A 129 -3.19 -9.13 7.95
CA VAL A 129 -3.78 -10.31 8.61
C VAL A 129 -5.29 -10.39 8.38
N MET A 130 -6.02 -9.28 8.56
CA MET A 130 -7.48 -9.24 8.30
C MET A 130 -7.84 -9.60 6.85
N ARG A 131 -6.90 -9.42 5.93
CA ARG A 131 -7.07 -9.68 4.49
C ARG A 131 -6.43 -10.98 4.04
N HIS A 132 -5.86 -11.75 4.94
CA HIS A 132 -5.13 -12.98 4.64
C HIS A 132 -4.02 -12.78 3.60
N ILE A 133 -3.32 -11.63 3.66
CA ILE A 133 -2.20 -11.31 2.78
C ILE A 133 -0.93 -11.90 3.39
N PRO A 134 -0.22 -12.80 2.71
CA PRO A 134 1.07 -13.33 3.16
C PRO A 134 2.10 -12.22 3.40
N ILE A 135 2.82 -12.28 4.52
CA ILE A 135 3.76 -11.23 4.93
C ILE A 135 5.17 -11.80 4.96
N PHE A 136 6.07 -11.10 4.25
CA PHE A 136 7.51 -11.33 4.25
C PHE A 136 8.20 -10.15 4.95
N THR A 137 9.07 -10.43 5.90
CA THR A 137 9.71 -9.40 6.70
C THR A 137 11.13 -9.14 6.21
N PHE A 138 11.47 -7.88 5.94
CA PHE A 138 12.83 -7.43 5.63
C PHE A 138 13.33 -6.51 6.74
N ILE A 139 14.27 -7.00 7.55
CA ILE A 139 14.95 -6.23 8.59
C ILE A 139 16.10 -5.47 7.94
N ASN A 140 15.89 -4.17 7.79
CA ASN A 140 16.72 -3.26 7.02
C ASN A 140 17.69 -2.46 7.91
N LYS A 141 18.69 -1.89 7.29
CA LYS A 141 19.71 -1.01 7.91
C LYS A 141 20.70 -1.73 8.81
N MET A 142 21.03 -2.97 8.49
CA MET A 142 22.10 -3.71 9.16
C MET A 142 23.50 -3.04 9.02
N ASP A 143 23.65 -2.06 8.12
CA ASP A 143 24.81 -1.18 7.98
C ASP A 143 24.96 -0.16 9.12
N ARG A 144 24.04 -0.13 10.06
CA ARG A 144 24.05 0.70 11.27
C ARG A 144 24.03 -0.15 12.52
N ASP A 145 24.32 0.48 13.66
CA ASP A 145 24.18 -0.18 14.95
C ASP A 145 22.71 -0.67 15.08
N ALA A 146 22.55 -1.98 15.14
CA ALA A 146 21.28 -2.67 15.19
C ALA A 146 21.03 -3.25 16.58
N ASN A 147 19.76 -3.51 16.90
CA ASN A 147 19.41 -4.34 18.04
C ASN A 147 19.89 -5.78 17.80
N ASP A 148 19.98 -6.57 18.87
CA ASP A 148 20.29 -7.98 18.73
C ASP A 148 19.30 -8.69 17.80
N THR A 149 19.80 -9.58 16.95
CA THR A 149 19.01 -10.24 15.90
C THR A 149 17.96 -11.20 16.45
N PHE A 150 18.28 -11.91 17.53
CA PHE A 150 17.31 -12.78 18.21
C PHE A 150 16.24 -11.96 18.95
N ASP A 151 16.64 -10.85 19.58
CA ASP A 151 15.70 -9.93 20.23
C ASP A 151 14.72 -9.32 19.21
N LEU A 152 15.17 -9.00 18.00
CA LEU A 152 14.32 -8.50 16.91
C LEU A 152 13.28 -9.53 16.47
N LEU A 153 13.66 -10.81 16.34
CA LEU A 153 12.72 -11.89 16.02
C LEU A 153 11.69 -12.05 17.13
N ASP A 154 12.14 -12.08 18.36
CA ASP A 154 11.31 -12.20 19.57
C ASP A 154 10.30 -11.03 19.68
N GLU A 155 10.75 -9.81 19.37
CA GLU A 155 9.88 -8.62 19.32
C GLU A 155 8.81 -8.74 18.23
N ILE A 156 9.17 -9.19 17.02
CA ILE A 156 8.21 -9.41 15.93
C ILE A 156 7.16 -10.43 16.35
N GLU A 157 7.56 -11.56 16.94
CA GLU A 157 6.65 -12.60 17.39
C GLU A 157 5.71 -12.14 18.50
N LYS A 158 6.24 -11.43 19.50
CA LYS A 158 5.45 -10.91 20.62
C LYS A 158 4.52 -9.78 20.25
N GLU A 159 5.01 -8.82 19.47
CA GLU A 159 4.26 -7.61 19.14
C GLU A 159 3.21 -7.83 18.04
N LEU A 160 3.50 -8.71 17.09
CA LEU A 160 2.63 -8.97 15.95
C LEU A 160 1.85 -10.28 16.07
N GLY A 161 2.29 -11.22 16.92
CA GLY A 161 1.63 -12.51 17.08
C GLY A 161 1.78 -13.44 15.88
N ILE A 162 2.89 -13.33 15.15
CA ILE A 162 3.23 -14.16 14.00
C ILE A 162 4.58 -14.85 14.23
N ALA A 163 4.67 -16.13 13.94
CA ALA A 163 5.95 -16.84 14.02
C ALA A 163 6.93 -16.34 12.96
N THR A 164 8.23 -16.42 13.24
CA THR A 164 9.29 -16.01 12.32
C THR A 164 10.08 -17.19 11.80
N CYS A 165 10.45 -17.13 10.50
CA CYS A 165 11.35 -18.09 9.87
C CYS A 165 12.48 -17.33 9.19
N PRO A 166 13.66 -17.17 9.82
CA PRO A 166 14.83 -16.55 9.19
C PRO A 166 15.29 -17.35 7.98
N VAL A 167 15.29 -16.72 6.79
CA VAL A 167 15.76 -17.31 5.54
C VAL A 167 17.23 -17.03 5.33
N ASN A 168 17.68 -15.84 5.73
CA ASN A 168 19.09 -15.52 5.82
C ASN A 168 19.44 -15.02 7.23
N TRP A 169 20.74 -14.97 7.54
CA TRP A 169 21.24 -14.49 8.82
C TRP A 169 22.36 -13.48 8.62
N PRO A 170 22.35 -12.33 9.32
CA PRO A 170 23.38 -11.31 9.14
C PRO A 170 24.69 -11.68 9.84
N ILE A 171 25.80 -11.32 9.25
CA ILE A 171 27.13 -11.48 9.83
C ILE A 171 27.57 -10.13 10.39
N GLY A 172 27.34 -9.94 11.67
CA GLY A 172 27.58 -8.68 12.37
C GLY A 172 26.56 -7.58 12.04
N SER A 173 26.79 -6.38 12.55
CA SER A 173 25.96 -5.19 12.31
C SER A 173 26.82 -3.92 12.30
N GLY A 174 26.28 -2.81 11.82
CA GLY A 174 26.95 -1.52 11.75
C GLY A 174 28.21 -1.58 10.88
N LYS A 175 29.32 -1.12 11.41
CA LYS A 175 30.62 -1.16 10.73
C LYS A 175 31.17 -2.58 10.57
N ASN A 176 30.67 -3.52 11.36
CA ASN A 176 31.07 -4.91 11.35
C ASN A 176 30.15 -5.78 10.49
N PHE A 177 29.18 -5.19 9.81
CA PHE A 177 28.31 -5.90 8.89
C PHE A 177 29.10 -6.37 7.67
N LYS A 178 29.36 -7.66 7.57
CA LYS A 178 30.20 -8.30 6.56
C LYS A 178 29.41 -8.90 5.40
N GLY A 179 28.18 -9.35 5.66
CA GLY A 179 27.37 -10.04 4.69
C GLY A 179 26.21 -10.78 5.34
N VAL A 180 25.67 -11.74 4.61
CA VAL A 180 24.56 -12.60 5.07
C VAL A 180 24.88 -14.06 4.79
N TYR A 181 24.44 -14.93 5.70
CA TYR A 181 24.40 -16.37 5.49
C TYR A 181 23.02 -16.78 4.99
N ASP A 182 22.96 -17.42 3.84
CA ASP A 182 21.72 -17.97 3.28
C ASP A 182 21.49 -19.39 3.83
N ARG A 183 20.44 -19.59 4.60
CA ARG A 183 20.11 -20.86 5.24
C ARG A 183 19.64 -21.94 4.24
N ASN A 184 19.07 -21.53 3.11
CA ASN A 184 18.59 -22.46 2.08
C ASN A 184 19.74 -23.05 1.28
N THR A 185 20.68 -22.21 0.84
CA THR A 185 21.85 -22.64 0.06
C THR A 185 23.03 -23.05 0.95
N LYS A 186 23.01 -22.69 2.24
CA LYS A 186 24.09 -22.85 3.21
C LYS A 186 25.38 -22.14 2.80
N GLN A 187 25.25 -20.99 2.16
CA GLN A 187 26.36 -20.19 1.65
C GLN A 187 26.40 -18.83 2.32
N VAL A 188 27.60 -18.30 2.45
CA VAL A 188 27.85 -16.93 2.90
C VAL A 188 28.03 -16.04 1.70
N MET A 189 27.31 -14.92 1.68
CA MET A 189 27.41 -13.87 0.67
C MET A 189 28.03 -12.63 1.32
N THR A 190 29.21 -12.24 0.86
CA THR A 190 29.84 -10.98 1.22
C THR A 190 29.75 -10.00 0.05
N PHE A 191 29.87 -8.73 0.33
CA PHE A 191 29.63 -7.69 -0.67
C PHE A 191 30.80 -6.71 -0.69
N SER A 192 31.32 -6.42 -1.89
CA SER A 192 32.32 -5.39 -2.08
C SER A 192 31.70 -3.99 -1.91
N ASP A 193 32.47 -3.08 -1.31
CA ASP A 193 32.02 -1.70 -1.08
C ASP A 193 31.84 -0.97 -2.43
N THR A 194 30.60 -0.84 -2.89
CA THR A 194 30.28 -0.19 -4.17
C THR A 194 29.67 1.19 -3.94
N LEU A 195 30.44 2.25 -4.21
CA LEU A 195 29.97 3.65 -4.33
C LEU A 195 28.67 3.97 -3.55
N LYS A 196 28.59 3.54 -2.28
CA LYS A 196 27.39 3.65 -1.41
C LYS A 196 26.13 2.99 -2.00
N GLY A 197 26.25 1.83 -2.64
CA GLY A 197 25.11 1.08 -3.14
C GLY A 197 24.40 1.68 -4.35
N THR A 198 24.98 2.64 -5.06
CA THR A 198 24.35 3.26 -6.24
C THR A 198 24.37 2.37 -7.49
N LYS A 199 25.18 1.32 -7.49
CA LYS A 199 25.28 0.30 -8.53
C LYS A 199 25.17 -1.09 -7.91
N GLU A 200 24.89 -2.09 -8.72
CA GLU A 200 25.00 -3.50 -8.33
C GLU A 200 26.43 -3.77 -7.85
N GLY A 201 26.56 -4.43 -6.69
CA GLY A 201 27.84 -4.81 -6.10
C GLY A 201 28.34 -6.14 -6.67
N GLU A 202 29.62 -6.40 -6.57
CA GLU A 202 30.13 -7.74 -6.78
C GLU A 202 29.86 -8.57 -5.51
N GLU A 203 29.08 -9.64 -5.66
CA GLU A 203 28.85 -10.61 -4.61
C GLU A 203 29.95 -11.67 -4.62
N HIS A 204 30.51 -11.95 -3.45
CA HIS A 204 31.41 -13.08 -3.25
C HIS A 204 30.67 -14.16 -2.47
N ILE A 205 30.57 -15.34 -3.05
CA ILE A 205 29.82 -16.47 -2.47
C ILE A 205 30.82 -17.50 -1.97
N PHE A 206 30.67 -17.90 -0.72
CA PHE A 206 31.54 -18.86 -0.06
C PHE A 206 30.72 -19.97 0.61
N ASP A 207 31.18 -21.19 0.55
CA ASP A 207 30.73 -22.24 1.45
C ASP A 207 31.34 -22.03 2.84
N LEU A 208 30.61 -22.40 3.91
CA LEU A 208 31.10 -22.24 5.30
C LEU A 208 32.48 -22.88 5.56
N SER A 209 32.81 -23.95 4.85
CA SER A 209 34.09 -24.67 4.95
C SER A 209 35.24 -24.03 4.16
N ASN A 210 34.97 -22.95 3.42
CA ASN A 210 36.01 -22.32 2.58
C ASN A 210 37.00 -21.54 3.44
N GLU A 211 38.30 -21.81 3.26
CA GLU A 211 39.37 -21.10 3.99
C GLU A 211 39.44 -19.61 3.63
N ASP A 212 39.05 -19.22 2.40
CA ASP A 212 39.06 -17.83 1.99
C ASP A 212 37.99 -17.03 2.74
N LEU A 213 36.89 -17.67 3.17
CA LEU A 213 35.86 -17.03 3.99
C LEU A 213 36.40 -16.50 5.31
N ARG A 214 37.33 -17.25 5.96
CA ARG A 214 38.00 -16.82 7.20
C ARG A 214 38.85 -15.56 7.02
N GLN A 215 39.42 -15.40 5.83
CA GLN A 215 40.19 -14.19 5.52
C GLN A 215 39.27 -13.00 5.25
N GLU A 216 38.11 -13.25 4.64
CA GLU A 216 37.14 -12.21 4.27
C GLU A 216 36.41 -11.66 5.49
N ILE A 217 35.81 -12.52 6.33
CA ILE A 217 34.98 -12.08 7.47
C ILE A 217 35.73 -12.08 8.81
N GLY A 218 36.84 -12.79 8.92
CA GLY A 218 37.61 -12.97 10.16
C GLY A 218 37.16 -14.16 11.00
N GLU A 219 38.09 -14.73 11.81
CA GLU A 219 37.83 -15.94 12.62
C GLU A 219 36.76 -15.73 13.68
N GLU A 220 36.73 -14.55 14.32
CA GLU A 220 35.76 -14.23 15.37
C GLU A 220 34.32 -14.19 14.81
N ALA A 221 34.12 -13.52 13.67
CA ALA A 221 32.83 -13.45 13.02
C ALA A 221 32.36 -14.80 12.48
N LEU A 222 33.26 -15.64 11.99
CA LEU A 222 32.93 -16.99 11.55
C LEU A 222 32.51 -17.88 12.72
N ALA A 223 33.25 -17.87 13.84
CA ALA A 223 32.93 -18.64 15.03
C ALA A 223 31.55 -18.21 15.61
N GLN A 224 31.29 -16.91 15.67
CA GLN A 224 30.00 -16.39 16.10
C GLN A 224 28.87 -16.85 15.17
N LEU A 225 29.07 -16.78 13.85
CA LEU A 225 28.09 -17.24 12.86
C LEU A 225 27.77 -18.72 13.02
N GLU A 226 28.79 -19.57 13.23
CA GLU A 226 28.60 -21.02 13.44
C GLU A 226 27.78 -21.30 14.69
N GLU A 227 28.03 -20.59 15.80
CA GLU A 227 27.24 -20.70 17.04
C GLU A 227 25.79 -20.24 16.83
N GLU A 228 25.59 -19.10 16.16
CA GLU A 228 24.25 -18.57 15.88
C GLU A 228 23.44 -19.49 14.94
N ILE A 229 24.08 -20.12 13.93
CA ILE A 229 23.44 -21.12 13.06
C ILE A 229 22.96 -22.32 13.86
N GLU A 230 23.77 -22.83 14.79
CA GLU A 230 23.36 -23.97 15.66
C GLU A 230 22.15 -23.61 16.51
N LEU A 231 22.11 -22.41 17.08
CA LEU A 231 20.97 -21.91 17.83
C LEU A 231 19.72 -21.76 16.95
N LEU A 232 19.85 -21.23 15.75
CA LEU A 232 18.74 -21.06 14.81
C LEU A 232 18.15 -22.40 14.36
N ASP A 233 19.00 -23.38 14.07
CA ASP A 233 18.54 -24.70 13.63
C ASP A 233 17.80 -25.46 14.75
N GLY A 234 18.07 -25.11 16.02
CA GLY A 234 17.39 -25.66 17.18
C GLY A 234 16.11 -24.92 17.61
N ALA A 235 15.96 -23.63 17.29
CA ALA A 235 14.94 -22.77 17.87
C ALA A 235 13.98 -22.11 16.85
N SER A 236 14.39 -21.93 15.58
CA SER A 236 13.55 -21.26 14.60
C SER A 236 12.54 -22.19 13.94
N ALA A 237 11.39 -21.63 13.56
CA ALA A 237 10.40 -22.36 12.76
C ALA A 237 10.97 -22.72 11.37
N GLU A 238 10.60 -23.89 10.86
CA GLU A 238 10.87 -24.25 9.48
C GLU A 238 9.94 -23.50 8.53
N PHE A 239 10.41 -23.27 7.29
CA PHE A 239 9.57 -22.65 6.27
C PHE A 239 8.40 -23.55 5.89
N ASP A 240 7.19 -23.01 6.02
CA ASP A 240 5.94 -23.67 5.65
C ASP A 240 5.05 -22.66 4.90
N MET A 241 4.82 -22.92 3.61
CA MET A 241 4.03 -22.03 2.75
C MET A 241 2.57 -21.96 3.17
N ASP A 242 2.00 -23.02 3.74
CA ASP A 242 0.62 -23.02 4.22
C ASP A 242 0.46 -22.09 5.42
N LEU A 243 1.43 -22.09 6.34
CA LEU A 243 1.46 -21.16 7.47
C LEU A 243 1.69 -19.70 7.02
N VAL A 244 2.57 -19.50 6.02
CA VAL A 244 2.80 -18.16 5.41
C VAL A 244 1.51 -17.65 4.77
N SER A 245 0.81 -18.48 4.01
CA SER A 245 -0.45 -18.12 3.35
C SER A 245 -1.57 -17.78 4.33
N LYS A 246 -1.56 -18.38 5.52
CA LYS A 246 -2.51 -18.10 6.61
C LYS A 246 -2.14 -16.85 7.42
N GLY A 247 -0.95 -16.29 7.23
CA GLY A 247 -0.44 -15.18 8.04
C GLY A 247 0.01 -15.60 9.45
N GLU A 248 0.34 -16.88 9.64
CA GLU A 248 0.81 -17.47 10.90
C GLU A 248 2.34 -17.54 10.98
N LEU A 249 3.02 -17.49 9.84
CA LEU A 249 4.48 -17.52 9.69
C LEU A 249 4.94 -16.42 8.75
N SER A 250 6.00 -15.68 9.13
CA SER A 250 6.67 -14.70 8.27
C SER A 250 8.10 -15.14 7.97
N PRO A 251 8.47 -15.36 6.70
CA PRO A 251 9.87 -15.47 6.31
C PRO A 251 10.60 -14.15 6.57
N VAL A 252 11.73 -14.22 7.28
CA VAL A 252 12.51 -13.05 7.69
C VAL A 252 13.84 -12.99 6.96
N PHE A 253 14.16 -11.80 6.47
CA PHE A 253 15.42 -11.50 5.78
C PHE A 253 16.08 -10.31 6.43
N PHE A 254 17.41 -10.36 6.54
CA PHE A 254 18.23 -9.29 7.05
C PHE A 254 19.08 -8.69 5.92
N GLY A 255 19.25 -7.37 5.95
CA GLY A 255 20.07 -6.71 4.94
C GLY A 255 20.16 -5.19 5.11
N SER A 256 20.74 -4.56 4.10
CA SER A 256 20.81 -3.10 4.00
C SER A 256 20.45 -2.65 2.58
N ALA A 257 19.30 -2.04 2.45
CA ALA A 257 18.88 -1.44 1.18
C ALA A 257 19.84 -0.33 0.72
N LEU A 258 20.48 0.39 1.65
CA LEU A 258 21.39 1.46 1.30
C LEU A 258 22.68 0.94 0.63
N THR A 259 23.24 -0.15 1.12
CA THR A 259 24.50 -0.74 0.66
C THR A 259 24.32 -1.89 -0.34
N ASN A 260 23.08 -2.29 -0.64
CA ASN A 260 22.65 -3.44 -1.45
C ASN A 260 22.83 -4.82 -0.78
N PHE A 261 23.31 -4.89 0.46
CA PHE A 261 23.60 -6.15 1.13
C PHE A 261 22.32 -6.93 1.40
N GLY A 262 22.25 -8.18 0.92
CA GLY A 262 21.13 -9.08 1.09
C GLY A 262 19.86 -8.73 0.29
N VAL A 263 19.89 -7.70 -0.55
CA VAL A 263 18.68 -7.25 -1.28
C VAL A 263 18.38 -8.16 -2.47
N GLU A 264 19.40 -8.53 -3.24
CA GLU A 264 19.21 -9.43 -4.38
C GLU A 264 18.80 -10.82 -3.93
N THR A 265 19.50 -11.36 -2.92
CA THR A 265 19.14 -12.63 -2.28
C THR A 265 17.70 -12.63 -1.78
N PHE A 266 17.29 -11.55 -1.10
CA PHE A 266 15.90 -11.38 -0.69
C PHE A 266 14.95 -11.45 -1.88
N LEU A 267 15.20 -10.70 -2.95
CA LEU A 267 14.32 -10.66 -4.12
C LEU A 267 14.20 -12.04 -4.77
N GLN A 268 15.30 -12.77 -4.92
CA GLN A 268 15.32 -14.12 -5.51
C GLN A 268 14.50 -15.10 -4.68
N HIS A 269 14.71 -15.18 -3.38
CA HIS A 269 13.94 -16.07 -2.49
C HIS A 269 12.48 -15.66 -2.39
N PHE A 270 12.21 -14.36 -2.23
CA PHE A 270 10.85 -13.84 -2.16
C PHE A 270 10.02 -14.24 -3.40
N LEU A 271 10.57 -14.10 -4.61
CA LEU A 271 9.87 -14.47 -5.84
C LEU A 271 9.57 -15.96 -5.97
N GLN A 272 10.40 -16.81 -5.38
CA GLN A 272 10.17 -18.26 -5.34
C GLN A 272 9.16 -18.66 -4.25
N MET A 273 9.19 -17.98 -3.10
CA MET A 273 8.34 -18.26 -1.94
C MET A 273 6.94 -17.63 -2.06
N THR A 274 6.78 -16.54 -2.83
CA THR A 274 5.48 -15.90 -3.01
C THR A 274 4.66 -16.56 -4.08
N SER A 275 3.34 -16.61 -3.89
CA SER A 275 2.42 -17.26 -4.83
C SER A 275 2.18 -16.43 -6.10
N SER A 276 1.69 -17.08 -7.14
CA SER A 276 1.01 -16.45 -8.27
C SER A 276 -0.26 -15.73 -7.78
N PRO A 277 -0.94 -14.95 -8.63
CA PRO A 277 -2.14 -14.22 -8.24
C PRO A 277 -3.15 -15.08 -7.50
N LEU A 278 -3.64 -14.54 -6.36
CA LEU A 278 -4.59 -15.23 -5.51
C LEU A 278 -6.03 -15.04 -6.03
N PRO A 279 -6.93 -16.02 -5.79
CA PRO A 279 -8.35 -15.86 -6.03
C PRO A 279 -8.93 -14.69 -5.23
N ARG A 280 -10.04 -14.12 -5.73
CA ARG A 280 -10.70 -12.99 -5.08
C ARG A 280 -12.18 -13.24 -4.86
N ASN A 281 -12.67 -12.89 -3.66
CA ASN A 281 -14.07 -13.03 -3.29
C ASN A 281 -14.97 -12.03 -4.03
N SER A 282 -16.13 -12.51 -4.43
CA SER A 282 -17.22 -11.73 -4.98
C SER A 282 -18.56 -12.10 -4.31
N ASP A 283 -19.63 -11.38 -4.62
CA ASP A 283 -20.99 -11.69 -4.17
C ASP A 283 -21.55 -13.01 -4.74
N GLN A 284 -20.86 -13.61 -5.74
CA GLN A 284 -21.21 -14.90 -6.34
C GLN A 284 -20.21 -16.02 -5.99
N GLY A 285 -19.28 -15.77 -5.07
CA GLY A 285 -18.23 -16.68 -4.67
C GLY A 285 -16.85 -16.24 -5.11
N GLU A 286 -15.89 -17.15 -5.03
CA GLU A 286 -14.50 -16.89 -5.33
C GLU A 286 -14.22 -16.92 -6.84
N ILE A 287 -13.50 -15.94 -7.36
CA ILE A 287 -13.13 -15.82 -8.77
C ILE A 287 -11.70 -16.33 -8.94
N ASP A 288 -11.54 -17.39 -9.73
CA ASP A 288 -10.25 -17.99 -10.07
C ASP A 288 -9.46 -17.09 -11.03
N PRO A 289 -8.22 -16.69 -10.72
CA PRO A 289 -7.37 -15.89 -11.61
C PRO A 289 -7.09 -16.57 -12.96
N PHE A 290 -7.15 -17.88 -13.04
CA PHE A 290 -6.93 -18.66 -14.27
C PHE A 290 -8.17 -18.80 -15.17
N SER A 291 -9.31 -18.22 -14.78
CA SER A 291 -10.50 -18.13 -15.63
C SER A 291 -10.18 -17.41 -16.94
N GLU A 292 -10.83 -17.82 -18.05
CA GLU A 292 -10.66 -17.16 -19.34
C GLU A 292 -11.35 -15.78 -19.39
N ASP A 293 -12.41 -15.60 -18.62
CA ASP A 293 -13.12 -14.33 -18.52
C ASP A 293 -12.28 -13.27 -17.81
N PHE A 294 -12.14 -12.15 -18.47
CA PHE A 294 -11.49 -10.99 -17.86
C PHE A 294 -12.34 -10.41 -16.74
N SER A 295 -11.73 -10.18 -15.60
CA SER A 295 -12.30 -9.36 -14.54
C SER A 295 -11.25 -8.51 -13.85
N ALA A 296 -11.66 -7.33 -13.40
CA ALA A 296 -10.80 -6.40 -12.68
C ALA A 296 -11.63 -5.55 -11.70
N PHE A 297 -10.96 -4.97 -10.70
CA PHE A 297 -11.58 -3.97 -9.84
C PHE A 297 -10.73 -2.70 -9.75
N VAL A 298 -11.41 -1.58 -9.56
CA VAL A 298 -10.79 -0.27 -9.38
C VAL A 298 -10.39 -0.10 -7.92
N PHE A 299 -9.09 0.00 -7.63
CA PHE A 299 -8.62 0.23 -6.27
C PHE A 299 -8.13 1.65 -6.01
N LYS A 300 -7.82 2.39 -7.09
CA LYS A 300 -7.31 3.76 -6.99
C LYS A 300 -7.76 4.59 -8.18
N ILE A 301 -8.08 5.85 -7.92
CA ILE A 301 -8.31 6.86 -8.95
C ILE A 301 -7.35 8.01 -8.70
N GLN A 302 -6.76 8.53 -9.77
CA GLN A 302 -5.79 9.61 -9.70
C GLN A 302 -6.03 10.60 -10.84
N ALA A 303 -6.12 11.88 -10.48
CA ALA A 303 -6.33 12.95 -11.44
C ALA A 303 -5.13 13.91 -11.50
N ASN A 304 -5.05 14.66 -12.58
CA ASN A 304 -4.08 15.73 -12.78
C ASN A 304 -2.60 15.31 -12.64
N MET A 305 -2.27 14.05 -12.94
CA MET A 305 -0.89 13.58 -12.96
C MET A 305 -0.02 14.37 -13.95
N ASN A 306 -0.64 14.86 -15.01
CA ASN A 306 -0.01 15.79 -15.96
C ASN A 306 -0.74 17.13 -15.90
N LYS A 307 -0.06 18.18 -15.40
CA LYS A 307 -0.61 19.56 -15.31
C LYS A 307 -1.11 20.10 -16.66
N ALA A 308 -0.55 19.61 -17.78
CA ALA A 308 -0.92 20.06 -19.13
C ALA A 308 -2.21 19.42 -19.66
N HIS A 309 -2.62 18.24 -19.18
CA HIS A 309 -3.68 17.45 -19.81
C HIS A 309 -4.89 17.16 -18.94
N ARG A 310 -4.91 17.57 -17.66
CA ARG A 310 -6.03 17.32 -16.72
C ARG A 310 -6.61 15.91 -16.86
N ASP A 311 -5.73 14.92 -16.95
CA ASP A 311 -6.07 13.52 -17.08
C ASP A 311 -6.59 12.94 -15.75
N ARG A 312 -7.51 11.99 -15.85
CA ARG A 312 -7.97 11.15 -14.75
C ARG A 312 -7.76 9.70 -15.14
N ILE A 313 -7.11 8.94 -14.28
CA ILE A 313 -6.76 7.54 -14.50
C ILE A 313 -7.37 6.71 -13.39
N ALA A 314 -8.08 5.64 -13.76
CA ALA A 314 -8.52 4.60 -12.85
C ALA A 314 -7.50 3.45 -12.90
N PHE A 315 -6.91 3.12 -11.76
CA PHE A 315 -6.02 1.97 -11.61
C PHE A 315 -6.83 0.75 -11.23
N MET A 316 -6.66 -0.29 -12.04
CA MET A 316 -7.40 -1.54 -11.93
C MET A 316 -6.45 -2.70 -11.69
N ARG A 317 -6.78 -3.53 -10.70
CA ARG A 317 -6.16 -4.84 -10.52
C ARG A 317 -6.91 -5.85 -11.35
N ILE A 318 -6.23 -6.54 -12.26
CA ILE A 318 -6.80 -7.66 -13.02
C ILE A 318 -6.86 -8.88 -12.11
N CYS A 319 -8.07 -9.40 -11.88
CA CYS A 319 -8.32 -10.54 -10.99
C CYS A 319 -8.41 -11.86 -11.72
N SER A 320 -8.88 -11.87 -12.98
CA SER A 320 -8.94 -13.06 -13.80
C SER A 320 -8.73 -12.77 -15.29
N GLY A 321 -8.28 -13.78 -16.01
CA GLY A 321 -8.19 -13.78 -17.46
C GLY A 321 -7.12 -12.85 -18.05
N LYS A 322 -7.41 -12.41 -19.26
CA LYS A 322 -6.53 -11.58 -20.08
C LYS A 322 -7.21 -10.30 -20.51
N PHE A 323 -6.56 -9.19 -20.27
CA PHE A 323 -6.90 -7.89 -20.85
C PHE A 323 -6.32 -7.76 -22.25
N THR A 324 -7.11 -7.20 -23.17
CA THR A 324 -6.63 -6.80 -24.51
C THR A 324 -7.10 -5.37 -24.78
N ALA A 325 -6.22 -4.54 -25.31
CA ALA A 325 -6.50 -3.12 -25.58
C ALA A 325 -7.74 -2.98 -26.49
N GLY A 326 -8.65 -2.11 -26.04
CA GLY A 326 -9.90 -1.84 -26.77
C GLY A 326 -11.00 -2.88 -26.60
N MET A 327 -10.86 -3.84 -25.67
CA MET A 327 -11.92 -4.79 -25.35
C MET A 327 -13.16 -4.10 -24.79
N GLU A 328 -14.33 -4.69 -25.09
CA GLU A 328 -15.60 -4.27 -24.49
C GLU A 328 -15.84 -5.04 -23.20
N VAL A 329 -16.19 -4.32 -22.14
CA VAL A 329 -16.43 -4.87 -20.80
C VAL A 329 -17.74 -4.35 -20.24
N MET A 330 -18.29 -5.07 -19.28
CA MET A 330 -19.40 -4.60 -18.45
C MET A 330 -18.85 -3.89 -17.20
N HIS A 331 -19.28 -2.66 -16.98
CA HIS A 331 -19.17 -1.97 -15.70
C HIS A 331 -20.34 -2.38 -14.83
N ILE A 332 -20.09 -3.19 -13.80
CA ILE A 332 -21.16 -3.88 -13.06
C ILE A 332 -22.01 -2.88 -12.29
N GLN A 333 -21.42 -2.01 -11.47
CA GLN A 333 -22.12 -1.02 -10.67
C GLN A 333 -22.85 0.02 -11.54
N GLY A 334 -22.27 0.38 -12.68
CA GLY A 334 -22.88 1.31 -13.64
C GLY A 334 -23.91 0.68 -14.58
N GLY A 335 -24.03 -0.66 -14.60
CA GLY A 335 -24.99 -1.40 -15.42
C GLY A 335 -24.84 -1.20 -16.93
N ARG A 336 -23.66 -0.82 -17.42
CA ARG A 336 -23.42 -0.47 -18.84
C ARG A 336 -22.15 -1.09 -19.38
N LYS A 337 -22.18 -1.33 -20.69
CA LYS A 337 -20.99 -1.73 -21.44
C LYS A 337 -20.13 -0.50 -21.75
N LEU A 338 -18.84 -0.68 -21.70
CA LEU A 338 -17.85 0.33 -22.07
C LEU A 338 -16.62 -0.29 -22.71
N LYS A 339 -15.89 0.51 -23.46
CA LYS A 339 -14.66 0.09 -24.10
C LYS A 339 -13.48 0.66 -23.32
N LEU A 340 -12.58 -0.24 -22.87
CA LEU A 340 -11.36 0.18 -22.19
C LEU A 340 -10.36 0.69 -23.23
N SER A 341 -10.17 2.01 -23.25
CA SER A 341 -9.28 2.69 -24.19
C SER A 341 -8.00 3.16 -23.53
N GLN A 342 -6.91 3.14 -24.27
CA GLN A 342 -5.59 3.65 -23.88
C GLN A 342 -5.11 3.16 -22.50
N PRO A 343 -5.06 1.84 -22.28
CA PRO A 343 -4.53 1.31 -21.05
C PRO A 343 -3.04 1.62 -20.95
N GLN A 344 -2.62 2.08 -19.78
CA GLN A 344 -1.25 2.44 -19.48
C GLN A 344 -0.73 1.58 -18.35
N GLN A 345 0.51 1.15 -18.44
CA GLN A 345 1.28 0.63 -17.31
C GLN A 345 2.35 1.64 -16.92
N MET A 346 2.60 1.72 -15.63
CA MET A 346 3.67 2.55 -15.09
C MET A 346 4.95 1.71 -15.05
N MET A 347 5.87 1.96 -15.97
CA MET A 347 7.20 1.36 -15.96
C MET A 347 8.22 2.40 -15.44
N ALA A 348 8.55 2.30 -14.16
CA ALA A 348 9.41 3.28 -13.49
C ALA A 348 8.90 4.72 -13.68
N GLN A 349 9.57 5.53 -14.48
CA GLN A 349 9.19 6.93 -14.75
C GLN A 349 8.36 7.11 -16.04
N GLU A 350 8.18 6.05 -16.83
CA GLU A 350 7.52 6.14 -18.13
C GLU A 350 6.16 5.45 -18.12
N ARG A 351 5.19 6.09 -18.80
CA ARG A 351 3.90 5.48 -19.12
C ARG A 351 4.02 4.74 -20.43
N LYS A 352 3.79 3.43 -20.41
CA LYS A 352 3.77 2.62 -21.63
C LYS A 352 2.35 2.19 -21.94
N ILE A 353 1.93 2.34 -23.19
CA ILE A 353 0.66 1.79 -23.66
C ILE A 353 0.78 0.27 -23.65
N VAL A 354 -0.20 -0.40 -23.08
CA VAL A 354 -0.24 -1.85 -22.92
C VAL A 354 -1.26 -2.42 -23.87
N GLU A 355 -0.83 -3.37 -24.72
CA GLU A 355 -1.73 -4.07 -25.61
C GLU A 355 -2.40 -5.27 -24.90
N GLU A 356 -1.67 -5.93 -24.03
CA GLU A 356 -2.10 -7.11 -23.28
C GLU A 356 -1.63 -7.06 -21.83
N ALA A 357 -2.49 -7.51 -20.91
CA ALA A 357 -2.18 -7.72 -19.51
C ALA A 357 -2.98 -8.92 -18.97
N TYR A 358 -2.56 -9.46 -17.83
CA TYR A 358 -3.09 -10.71 -17.33
C TYR A 358 -3.45 -10.60 -15.85
N ALA A 359 -4.22 -11.57 -15.34
CA ALA A 359 -4.50 -11.63 -13.91
C ALA A 359 -3.19 -11.48 -13.10
N GLY A 360 -3.21 -10.62 -12.12
CA GLY A 360 -2.02 -10.20 -11.38
C GLY A 360 -1.51 -8.81 -11.78
N ASP A 361 -1.66 -8.40 -13.02
CA ASP A 361 -1.21 -7.09 -13.47
C ASP A 361 -2.11 -5.95 -12.98
N ILE A 362 -1.52 -4.77 -12.96
CA ILE A 362 -2.22 -3.51 -12.70
C ILE A 362 -2.15 -2.65 -13.96
N ILE A 363 -3.31 -2.19 -14.39
CA ILE A 363 -3.43 -1.26 -15.52
C ILE A 363 -4.09 0.04 -15.08
N GLY A 364 -3.64 1.15 -15.64
CA GLY A 364 -4.31 2.44 -15.55
C GLY A 364 -5.11 2.69 -16.82
N VAL A 365 -6.38 2.98 -16.71
CA VAL A 365 -7.21 3.36 -17.86
C VAL A 365 -7.68 4.79 -17.73
N PHE A 366 -7.80 5.47 -18.87
CA PHE A 366 -8.38 6.81 -18.88
C PHE A 366 -9.82 6.76 -18.37
N ASP A 367 -10.12 7.62 -17.40
CA ASP A 367 -11.43 7.71 -16.78
C ASP A 367 -12.10 9.05 -17.08
N PRO A 368 -13.16 9.11 -17.89
CA PRO A 368 -13.92 10.31 -18.12
C PRO A 368 -14.81 10.73 -16.93
N GLY A 369 -14.61 10.17 -15.74
CA GLY A 369 -15.44 10.41 -14.56
C GLY A 369 -16.53 9.36 -14.34
N ILE A 370 -16.29 8.14 -14.82
CA ILE A 370 -17.25 7.03 -14.79
C ILE A 370 -17.02 6.12 -13.60
N PHE A 371 -15.74 5.89 -13.27
CA PHE A 371 -15.34 4.90 -12.27
C PHE A 371 -15.34 5.47 -10.85
N SER A 372 -15.65 4.59 -9.93
CA SER A 372 -15.48 4.77 -8.48
C SER A 372 -14.55 3.71 -7.93
N ILE A 373 -13.89 4.00 -6.81
CA ILE A 373 -13.09 3.01 -6.09
C ILE A 373 -14.01 1.87 -5.62
N GLY A 374 -13.60 0.62 -5.88
CA GLY A 374 -14.39 -0.59 -5.63
C GLY A 374 -15.21 -1.10 -6.82
N ASP A 375 -15.28 -0.35 -7.91
CA ASP A 375 -16.03 -0.79 -9.10
C ASP A 375 -15.45 -2.07 -9.70
N THR A 376 -16.34 -2.96 -10.12
CA THR A 376 -16.03 -4.21 -10.79
C THR A 376 -16.28 -4.11 -12.28
N ILE A 377 -15.35 -4.64 -13.06
CA ILE A 377 -15.38 -4.66 -14.52
C ILE A 377 -15.14 -6.08 -14.98
N SER A 378 -16.00 -6.61 -15.86
CA SER A 378 -15.90 -7.99 -16.31
C SER A 378 -16.38 -8.19 -17.75
N THR A 379 -15.85 -9.22 -18.40
CA THR A 379 -16.40 -9.78 -19.65
C THR A 379 -17.29 -10.98 -19.40
N SER A 380 -17.33 -11.50 -18.17
CA SER A 380 -18.17 -12.64 -17.84
C SER A 380 -19.65 -12.39 -18.14
N PRO A 381 -20.37 -13.36 -18.69
CA PRO A 381 -21.81 -13.29 -18.83
C PRO A 381 -22.53 -13.24 -17.47
N ASP A 382 -21.92 -13.85 -16.44
CA ASP A 382 -22.40 -13.83 -15.07
C ASP A 382 -22.03 -12.50 -14.42
N LYS A 383 -23.05 -11.78 -13.93
CA LYS A 383 -22.84 -10.51 -13.25
C LYS A 383 -22.47 -10.77 -11.79
N PHE A 384 -21.26 -10.45 -11.42
CA PHE A 384 -20.80 -10.47 -10.05
C PHE A 384 -20.10 -9.16 -9.70
N ALA A 385 -20.09 -8.80 -8.44
CA ALA A 385 -19.31 -7.67 -7.92
C ALA A 385 -18.27 -8.20 -6.93
N PHE A 386 -17.03 -7.72 -7.04
CA PHE A 386 -16.05 -7.99 -6.01
C PHE A 386 -16.45 -7.31 -4.71
N GLU A 387 -16.04 -7.90 -3.58
CA GLU A 387 -16.23 -7.29 -2.28
C GLU A 387 -15.69 -5.85 -2.28
N GLY A 388 -16.51 -4.92 -1.82
CA GLY A 388 -16.18 -3.50 -1.80
C GLY A 388 -14.96 -3.20 -0.90
N ILE A 389 -14.31 -2.07 -1.18
CA ILE A 389 -13.25 -1.56 -0.33
C ILE A 389 -13.89 -0.77 0.80
N PRO A 390 -13.69 -1.16 2.07
CA PRO A 390 -14.25 -0.42 3.21
C PRO A 390 -13.73 1.02 3.23
N THR A 391 -14.60 1.95 3.60
CA THR A 391 -14.23 3.34 3.81
C THR A 391 -13.90 3.54 5.29
N PHE A 392 -12.71 4.05 5.59
CA PHE A 392 -12.33 4.36 6.97
C PHE A 392 -13.11 5.56 7.50
N ALA A 393 -13.46 5.49 8.78
CA ALA A 393 -14.03 6.63 9.47
C ALA A 393 -12.97 7.74 9.58
N PRO A 394 -13.26 8.97 9.16
CA PRO A 394 -12.40 10.11 9.44
C PRO A 394 -12.28 10.37 10.95
N GLU A 395 -11.10 10.81 11.37
CA GLU A 395 -10.79 11.16 12.75
C GLU A 395 -10.69 12.69 12.96
N HIS A 396 -10.56 13.45 11.87
CA HIS A 396 -10.45 14.92 11.92
C HIS A 396 -11.41 15.56 10.93
N PHE A 397 -12.04 16.66 11.35
CA PHE A 397 -13.05 17.34 10.56
C PHE A 397 -12.79 18.84 10.50
N ALA A 398 -13.10 19.44 9.34
CA ALA A 398 -13.06 20.88 9.17
C ALA A 398 -14.16 21.37 8.23
N LYS A 399 -14.72 22.54 8.50
CA LYS A 399 -15.53 23.27 7.53
C LYS A 399 -14.63 23.94 6.51
N VAL A 400 -15.05 23.89 5.25
CA VAL A 400 -14.27 24.46 4.15
C VAL A 400 -14.94 25.73 3.65
N HIS A 401 -14.24 26.84 3.77
CA HIS A 401 -14.68 28.14 3.30
C HIS A 401 -13.88 28.55 2.06
N GLN A 402 -14.56 28.78 0.98
CA GLN A 402 -13.97 29.34 -0.24
C GLN A 402 -13.71 30.84 -0.02
N ILE A 403 -12.49 31.32 -0.31
CA ILE A 403 -12.12 32.74 -0.14
C ILE A 403 -12.72 33.58 -1.26
N ASP A 404 -12.55 33.15 -2.52
CA ASP A 404 -13.08 33.85 -3.69
C ASP A 404 -14.33 33.15 -4.25
N THR A 405 -15.51 33.71 -3.97
CA THR A 405 -16.81 33.15 -4.40
C THR A 405 -16.99 33.10 -5.92
N MET A 406 -16.23 33.89 -6.68
CA MET A 406 -16.27 33.87 -8.15
C MET A 406 -15.72 32.57 -8.74
N LYS A 407 -14.90 31.85 -8.00
CA LYS A 407 -14.31 30.55 -8.37
C LYS A 407 -15.14 29.34 -7.94
N ARG A 408 -16.43 29.53 -7.66
CA ARG A 408 -17.32 28.47 -7.13
C ARG A 408 -17.31 27.17 -7.99
N LYS A 409 -17.30 27.31 -9.33
CA LYS A 409 -17.27 26.15 -10.24
C LYS A 409 -15.99 25.35 -10.10
N GLN A 410 -14.84 26.04 -10.03
CA GLN A 410 -13.53 25.41 -9.87
C GLN A 410 -13.43 24.74 -8.49
N PHE A 411 -13.93 25.39 -7.44
CA PHE A 411 -13.97 24.84 -6.10
C PHE A 411 -14.77 23.54 -6.04
N VAL A 412 -16.03 23.55 -6.48
CA VAL A 412 -16.88 22.35 -6.47
C VAL A 412 -16.28 21.22 -7.30
N LYS A 413 -15.73 21.54 -8.46
CA LYS A 413 -15.04 20.56 -9.29
C LYS A 413 -13.82 19.98 -8.58
N GLY A 414 -12.97 20.82 -8.01
CA GLY A 414 -11.72 20.40 -7.37
C GLY A 414 -11.97 19.55 -6.13
N ILE A 415 -12.82 19.99 -5.23
CA ILE A 415 -13.08 19.28 -3.99
C ILE A 415 -13.75 17.91 -4.24
N ASN A 416 -14.70 17.84 -5.18
CA ASN A 416 -15.33 16.57 -5.55
C ASN A 416 -14.34 15.61 -6.22
N GLN A 417 -13.44 16.10 -7.06
CA GLN A 417 -12.44 15.27 -7.71
C GLN A 417 -11.44 14.70 -6.69
N ILE A 418 -10.96 15.52 -5.75
CA ILE A 418 -10.06 15.08 -4.67
C ILE A 418 -10.76 14.05 -3.77
N ALA A 419 -12.06 14.22 -3.50
CA ALA A 419 -12.85 13.23 -2.74
C ALA A 419 -13.03 11.92 -3.51
N GLN A 420 -13.26 11.96 -4.82
CA GLN A 420 -13.39 10.76 -5.64
C GLN A 420 -12.09 9.96 -5.76
N GLU A 421 -10.93 10.62 -5.60
CA GLU A 421 -9.64 9.96 -5.45
C GLU A 421 -9.45 9.32 -4.06
N GLY A 422 -10.37 9.61 -3.12
CA GLY A 422 -10.35 9.11 -1.77
C GLY A 422 -9.33 9.80 -0.86
N ALA A 423 -8.78 10.94 -1.26
CA ALA A 423 -7.86 11.70 -0.42
C ALA A 423 -8.55 12.41 0.76
N ILE A 424 -9.84 12.67 0.62
CA ILE A 424 -10.71 13.27 1.63
C ILE A 424 -12.12 12.69 1.54
N GLN A 425 -12.91 12.84 2.59
CA GLN A 425 -14.34 12.56 2.57
C GLN A 425 -15.11 13.87 2.72
N ILE A 426 -16.23 14.00 1.98
CA ILE A 426 -17.06 15.21 1.98
C ILE A 426 -18.40 14.90 2.61
N PHE A 427 -18.81 15.76 3.50
CA PHE A 427 -20.10 15.72 4.17
C PHE A 427 -20.79 17.07 4.08
N GLN A 428 -22.11 17.05 4.26
CA GLN A 428 -22.97 18.23 4.32
C GLN A 428 -23.87 18.12 5.55
N GLU A 429 -24.36 19.22 6.04
CA GLU A 429 -25.40 19.17 7.07
C GLU A 429 -26.66 18.48 6.49
N TYR A 430 -27.30 17.64 7.30
CA TYR A 430 -28.45 16.87 6.89
C TYR A 430 -29.63 17.79 6.54
N ASN A 431 -30.28 17.57 5.39
CA ASN A 431 -31.40 18.36 4.86
C ASN A 431 -31.14 19.86 4.62
N THR A 432 -29.89 20.28 4.63
CA THR A 432 -29.49 21.63 4.19
C THR A 432 -28.83 21.55 2.82
N GLY A 433 -28.95 22.58 2.00
CA GLY A 433 -28.28 22.60 0.69
C GLY A 433 -26.75 22.61 0.81
N MET A 434 -26.03 22.54 -0.33
CA MET A 434 -24.55 22.50 -0.39
C MET A 434 -23.85 23.80 0.11
N GLU A 435 -24.40 24.52 1.04
CA GLU A 435 -23.82 25.81 1.47
C GLU A 435 -22.63 25.63 2.39
N GLU A 436 -22.62 24.63 3.27
CA GLU A 436 -21.49 24.32 4.14
C GLU A 436 -20.93 22.93 3.82
N ILE A 437 -19.70 22.88 3.37
CA ILE A 437 -18.97 21.62 3.13
C ILE A 437 -18.13 21.31 4.36
N ILE A 438 -18.33 20.11 4.90
CA ILE A 438 -17.49 19.52 5.93
C ILE A 438 -16.57 18.50 5.26
N VAL A 439 -15.28 18.61 5.52
CA VAL A 439 -14.29 17.63 5.07
C VAL A 439 -13.84 16.81 6.25
N GLY A 440 -13.86 15.49 6.10
CA GLY A 440 -13.30 14.53 7.02
C GLY A 440 -12.03 13.89 6.44
N VAL A 441 -11.03 13.70 7.31
CA VAL A 441 -9.74 13.09 6.97
C VAL A 441 -9.29 12.16 8.09
N VAL A 442 -8.47 11.17 7.75
CA VAL A 442 -7.88 10.24 8.73
C VAL A 442 -6.71 10.92 9.48
N GLY A 443 -5.94 11.75 8.79
CA GLY A 443 -4.83 12.48 9.39
C GLY A 443 -4.76 13.94 8.95
N VAL A 444 -4.22 14.78 9.83
CA VAL A 444 -4.24 16.25 9.66
C VAL A 444 -3.45 16.73 8.43
N LEU A 445 -2.40 16.01 8.00
CA LEU A 445 -1.64 16.36 6.80
C LEU A 445 -2.48 16.32 5.52
N GLN A 446 -3.56 15.55 5.49
CA GLN A 446 -4.47 15.52 4.35
C GLN A 446 -5.17 16.88 4.13
N PHE A 447 -5.37 17.68 5.18
CA PHE A 447 -5.87 19.05 5.03
C PHE A 447 -4.88 19.95 4.29
N ASP A 448 -3.58 19.80 4.58
CA ASP A 448 -2.54 20.56 3.88
C ASP A 448 -2.46 20.15 2.40
N VAL A 449 -2.58 18.85 2.12
CA VAL A 449 -2.64 18.32 0.75
C VAL A 449 -3.87 18.86 0.01
N LEU A 450 -5.04 18.87 0.67
CA LEU A 450 -6.26 19.44 0.10
C LEU A 450 -6.07 20.92 -0.28
N LYS A 451 -5.54 21.73 0.64
CA LYS A 451 -5.29 23.15 0.41
C LYS A 451 -4.31 23.36 -0.73
N TYR A 452 -3.18 22.66 -0.71
CA TYR A 452 -2.16 22.72 -1.74
C TYR A 452 -2.72 22.34 -3.13
N ARG A 453 -3.49 21.26 -3.23
CA ARG A 453 -4.06 20.79 -4.49
C ARG A 453 -5.12 21.74 -5.04
N LEU A 454 -6.03 22.26 -4.20
CA LEU A 454 -7.03 23.23 -4.64
C LEU A 454 -6.38 24.51 -5.16
N GLU A 455 -5.32 25.00 -4.52
CA GLU A 455 -4.59 26.18 -4.93
C GLU A 455 -3.83 25.96 -6.25
N ASN A 456 -3.04 24.88 -6.34
CA ASN A 456 -2.10 24.66 -7.45
C ASN A 456 -2.73 23.99 -8.68
N GLU A 457 -3.77 23.14 -8.50
CA GLU A 457 -4.42 22.42 -9.59
C GLU A 457 -5.69 23.13 -10.10
N TYR A 458 -6.42 23.80 -9.20
CA TYR A 458 -7.72 24.41 -9.50
C TYR A 458 -7.73 25.93 -9.37
N ASN A 459 -6.62 26.53 -8.94
CA ASN A 459 -6.49 27.98 -8.68
C ASN A 459 -7.56 28.51 -7.69
N VAL A 460 -7.81 27.76 -6.61
CA VAL A 460 -8.81 28.06 -5.59
C VAL A 460 -8.16 28.11 -4.22
N GLU A 461 -8.26 29.27 -3.57
CA GLU A 461 -7.84 29.43 -2.17
C GLU A 461 -9.00 29.11 -1.21
N ILE A 462 -8.69 28.38 -0.14
CA ILE A 462 -9.64 28.01 0.89
C ILE A 462 -9.13 28.35 2.29
N ARG A 463 -10.08 28.55 3.21
CA ARG A 463 -9.84 28.57 4.64
C ARG A 463 -10.49 27.35 5.27
N LEU A 464 -9.75 26.64 6.09
CA LEU A 464 -10.24 25.52 6.89
C LEU A 464 -10.54 26.01 8.30
N GLU A 465 -11.71 25.66 8.80
CA GLU A 465 -12.14 25.90 10.18
C GLU A 465 -12.24 24.54 10.88
N PRO A 466 -11.28 24.18 11.75
CA PRO A 466 -11.26 22.91 12.44
C PRO A 466 -12.50 22.72 13.30
N MET A 467 -13.02 21.51 13.34
CA MET A 467 -14.15 21.10 14.17
C MET A 467 -13.66 20.21 15.32
N PRO A 468 -14.27 20.29 16.51
CA PRO A 468 -13.86 19.51 17.68
C PRO A 468 -14.34 18.05 17.63
N HIS A 469 -14.89 17.61 16.53
CA HIS A 469 -15.46 16.27 16.35
C HIS A 469 -14.36 15.29 15.96
N GLU A 470 -14.42 14.08 16.55
CA GLU A 470 -13.44 13.01 16.32
C GLU A 470 -14.10 11.67 15.95
N HIS A 471 -15.43 11.56 16.08
CA HIS A 471 -16.15 10.33 15.82
C HIS A 471 -17.28 10.54 14.84
N ILE A 472 -17.35 9.70 13.83
CA ILE A 472 -18.45 9.62 12.88
C ILE A 472 -19.12 8.25 12.96
N ARG A 473 -20.44 8.18 12.79
CA ARG A 473 -21.19 6.92 12.79
C ARG A 473 -22.23 6.93 11.67
N TRP A 474 -22.32 5.84 10.97
CA TRP A 474 -23.35 5.58 9.96
C TRP A 474 -24.62 5.07 10.64
N ILE A 475 -25.77 5.52 10.21
CA ILE A 475 -27.06 5.03 10.68
C ILE A 475 -27.41 3.80 9.87
N ALA A 476 -27.26 2.60 10.48
CA ALA A 476 -27.44 1.32 9.79
C ALA A 476 -28.91 1.05 9.41
N ASN A 477 -29.83 1.55 10.18
CA ASN A 477 -31.28 1.37 9.99
C ASN A 477 -32.01 2.67 9.64
N LYS A 478 -31.41 3.46 8.75
CA LYS A 478 -31.92 4.77 8.29
C LYS A 478 -33.36 4.76 7.76
N ASP A 479 -33.78 3.63 7.21
CA ASP A 479 -35.14 3.47 6.64
C ASP A 479 -36.21 3.16 7.71
N GLU A 480 -35.76 2.78 8.93
CA GLU A 480 -36.62 2.45 10.06
C GLU A 480 -36.76 3.60 11.07
N ILE A 481 -35.88 4.60 11.01
CA ILE A 481 -35.76 5.69 11.97
C ILE A 481 -35.85 7.05 11.29
N ASP A 482 -36.62 7.94 11.93
CA ASP A 482 -36.69 9.34 11.53
C ASP A 482 -35.42 10.07 12.01
N VAL A 483 -34.46 10.30 11.10
CA VAL A 483 -33.17 10.93 11.38
C VAL A 483 -33.32 12.32 12.01
N GLU A 484 -34.37 13.06 11.65
CA GLU A 484 -34.63 14.40 12.20
C GLU A 484 -34.95 14.37 13.69
N LYS A 485 -35.58 13.29 14.17
CA LYS A 485 -35.96 13.10 15.56
C LYS A 485 -34.88 12.53 16.44
N ILE A 486 -33.74 12.08 15.90
CA ILE A 486 -32.64 11.57 16.70
C ILE A 486 -32.18 12.65 17.69
N SER A 487 -32.20 12.30 18.97
CA SER A 487 -31.82 13.18 20.07
C SER A 487 -30.42 12.81 20.59
N GLY A 488 -29.54 13.77 20.66
CA GLY A 488 -28.15 13.57 21.12
C GLY A 488 -27.67 14.66 22.08
N THR A 489 -26.37 14.81 22.18
CA THR A 489 -25.72 15.93 22.88
C THR A 489 -25.83 17.21 22.03
N SER A 490 -25.70 18.38 22.66
CA SER A 490 -25.83 19.69 21.96
C SER A 490 -24.80 19.91 20.88
N ASP A 491 -23.69 19.18 20.94
CA ASP A 491 -22.56 19.24 20.02
C ASP A 491 -22.61 18.17 18.92
N MET A 492 -23.57 17.20 19.01
CA MET A 492 -23.81 16.24 17.95
C MET A 492 -24.33 16.95 16.69
N LYS A 493 -23.79 16.57 15.53
CA LYS A 493 -24.27 17.05 14.23
C LYS A 493 -24.85 15.92 13.39
N LYS A 494 -25.96 16.21 12.74
CA LYS A 494 -26.54 15.35 11.70
C LYS A 494 -25.98 15.78 10.36
N ILE A 495 -25.32 14.88 9.68
CA ILE A 495 -24.68 15.13 8.39
C ILE A 495 -25.10 14.07 7.38
N GLN A 496 -24.81 14.28 6.12
CA GLN A 496 -24.97 13.31 5.05
C GLN A 496 -23.76 13.28 4.15
N ASP A 497 -23.47 12.11 3.58
CA ASP A 497 -22.44 11.96 2.55
C ASP A 497 -22.93 12.44 1.17
N LEU A 498 -22.07 12.37 0.16
CA LEU A 498 -22.41 12.75 -1.22
C LEU A 498 -23.49 11.84 -1.87
N LYS A 499 -23.73 10.65 -1.32
CA LYS A 499 -24.79 9.72 -1.75
C LYS A 499 -26.12 9.99 -1.03
N GLY A 500 -26.14 10.93 -0.07
CA GLY A 500 -27.31 11.26 0.73
C GLY A 500 -27.54 10.31 1.91
N ASN A 501 -26.57 9.46 2.27
CA ASN A 501 -26.69 8.63 3.46
C ASN A 501 -26.53 9.49 4.71
N PRO A 502 -27.45 9.38 5.69
CA PRO A 502 -27.37 10.12 6.93
C PRO A 502 -26.33 9.53 7.89
N LEU A 503 -25.60 10.42 8.54
CA LEU A 503 -24.58 10.09 9.53
C LEU A 503 -24.68 11.03 10.75
N LEU A 504 -24.09 10.58 11.83
CA LEU A 504 -23.97 11.40 13.05
C LEU A 504 -22.48 11.65 13.34
N LEU A 505 -22.20 12.91 13.66
CA LEU A 505 -20.85 13.38 13.99
C LEU A 505 -20.81 13.77 15.47
N PHE A 506 -19.81 13.26 16.21
CA PHE A 506 -19.68 13.40 17.66
C PHE A 506 -18.31 13.92 18.06
N VAL A 507 -18.26 14.64 19.18
CA VAL A 507 -17.01 15.16 19.74
C VAL A 507 -16.21 14.05 20.44
N ASN A 508 -16.88 13.07 21.07
CA ASN A 508 -16.22 12.01 21.82
C ASN A 508 -17.10 10.73 21.86
N SER A 509 -16.52 9.64 22.33
CA SER A 509 -17.21 8.34 22.45
C SER A 509 -18.36 8.34 23.45
N TRP A 510 -18.30 9.17 24.50
CA TRP A 510 -19.40 9.31 25.47
C TRP A 510 -20.67 9.85 24.80
N SER A 511 -20.52 10.84 23.91
CA SER A 511 -21.65 11.40 23.14
C SER A 511 -22.30 10.35 22.23
N VAL A 512 -21.56 9.37 21.72
CA VAL A 512 -22.10 8.24 20.97
C VAL A 512 -22.99 7.38 21.87
N GLY A 513 -22.51 6.98 23.05
CA GLY A 513 -23.25 6.18 24.02
C GLY A 513 -24.56 6.88 24.45
N MET A 514 -24.46 8.16 24.83
CA MET A 514 -25.64 8.98 25.20
C MET A 514 -26.69 9.04 24.10
N THR A 515 -26.27 9.10 22.84
CA THR A 515 -27.20 9.15 21.72
C THR A 515 -27.91 7.81 21.53
N LEU A 516 -27.20 6.70 21.68
CA LEU A 516 -27.82 5.35 21.65
C LEU A 516 -28.83 5.17 22.78
N ASP A 517 -28.49 5.59 24.00
CA ASP A 517 -29.36 5.48 25.17
C ASP A 517 -30.66 6.31 25.04
N ARG A 518 -30.60 7.43 24.33
CA ARG A 518 -31.76 8.32 24.12
C ARG A 518 -32.67 7.94 22.97
N ASN A 519 -32.20 7.04 22.08
CA ASN A 519 -32.95 6.69 20.86
C ASN A 519 -33.08 5.18 20.77
N GLU A 520 -34.16 4.65 21.33
CA GLU A 520 -34.45 3.23 21.29
C GLU A 520 -34.56 2.72 19.85
N GLY A 521 -33.83 1.64 19.55
CA GLY A 521 -33.79 1.03 18.23
C GLY A 521 -32.78 1.66 17.24
N LEU A 522 -32.10 2.75 17.57
CA LEU A 522 -31.04 3.33 16.74
C LEU A 522 -29.84 2.37 16.66
N LYS A 523 -29.39 2.08 15.43
CA LYS A 523 -28.21 1.26 15.16
C LYS A 523 -27.15 2.10 14.47
N LEU A 524 -25.97 2.19 15.11
CA LEU A 524 -24.82 2.94 14.60
C LEU A 524 -23.68 1.99 14.24
N GLU A 525 -23.06 2.21 13.08
CA GLU A 525 -21.90 1.48 12.59
C GLU A 525 -20.69 2.41 12.47
N GLU A 526 -19.48 1.85 12.69
CA GLU A 526 -18.21 2.57 12.56
C GLU A 526 -17.72 2.68 11.12
N PHE A 527 -18.24 1.85 10.23
CA PHE A 527 -17.84 1.77 8.84
C PHE A 527 -19.03 1.94 7.92
N GLY A 528 -18.85 2.72 6.85
CA GLY A 528 -19.82 2.79 5.77
C GLY A 528 -19.80 1.50 4.94
N ARG A 529 -20.96 0.92 4.69
CA ARG A 529 -21.11 -0.12 3.66
C ARG A 529 -21.33 0.58 2.31
N ASN A 530 -20.40 0.37 1.38
CA ASN A 530 -20.53 0.86 0.00
C ASN A 530 -21.58 0.07 -0.78
#